data_49b00bdd60c1dc25278cacfe16e55d64
#
_entry.id   49b00bdd60c1dc25278cacfe16e55d64
#
_cell.length_a   1.000
_cell.length_b   1.000
_cell.length_c   1.000
_cell.angle_alpha   90.00
_cell.angle_beta   90.00
_cell.angle_gamma   90.00
#
_symmetry.space_group_name_H-M   'P 1'
#
loop_
_entity.id
_entity.type
_entity.pdbx_description
1 polymer ?
#
loop_
_entity_poly.entity_id
_entity_poly.type
_entity_poly.pdbx_seq_one_letter_code
_entity_poly.pdbx_strand_id
1 'polypeptide(L)'
;PAIRASLAKGLGPVSSPASWCVADVFHAAVAFLNGAERYLPGKVYGFLERPVGVAAPVTVKAADVRAAAKKLAVRRHLPVVYDVGGVKVGPADFLFAMLDALDGVEDVRVVPREQLGDVAAFCPPLADFTHRGKWIYEDSLKDEHLADRLRWQFWTMRYE
;
A
#
# COMPACT_ATOMS: atom_id res chain seq x y z
N PRO A 1 1.98 -11.51 12.75
CA PRO A 1 2.33 -12.60 11.81
C PRO A 1 1.30 -12.77 10.69
N ALA A 2 -0.02 -12.85 10.99
CA ALA A 2 -1.07 -13.10 9.99
C ALA A 2 -1.16 -12.03 8.90
N ILE A 3 -1.10 -10.75 9.25
CA ILE A 3 -1.10 -9.63 8.28
C ILE A 3 0.10 -9.74 7.35
N ARG A 4 1.29 -10.01 7.88
CA ARG A 4 2.52 -10.15 7.08
C ARG A 4 2.42 -11.32 6.09
N ALA A 5 1.88 -12.45 6.53
CA ALA A 5 1.65 -13.61 5.68
C ALA A 5 0.62 -13.32 4.56
N SER A 6 -0.40 -12.51 4.84
CA SER A 6 -1.37 -12.06 3.84
C SER A 6 -0.72 -11.12 2.82
N LEU A 7 0.04 -10.12 3.27
CA LEU A 7 0.73 -9.18 2.39
C LEU A 7 1.84 -9.85 1.55
N ALA A 8 2.44 -10.95 2.02
CA ALA A 8 3.41 -11.72 1.25
C ALA A 8 2.83 -12.40 0.03
N LYS A 9 1.50 -12.63 0.00
CA LYS A 9 0.78 -13.16 -1.17
C LYS A 9 0.48 -12.09 -2.21
N GLY A 10 0.68 -10.82 -1.88
CA GLY A 10 0.44 -9.66 -2.71
C GLY A 10 -0.20 -8.52 -1.92
N LEU A 11 -0.11 -7.31 -2.47
CA LEU A 11 -0.72 -6.11 -1.89
C LEU A 11 -2.22 -6.07 -2.26
N GLY A 12 -3.02 -6.84 -1.56
CA GLY A 12 -4.45 -6.92 -1.78
C GLY A 12 -5.24 -6.93 -0.48
N PRO A 13 -6.57 -7.07 -0.54
CA PRO A 13 -7.41 -7.11 0.64
C PRO A 13 -6.96 -8.17 1.63
N VAL A 14 -6.97 -7.84 2.91
CA VAL A 14 -6.56 -8.70 4.02
C VAL A 14 -7.80 -9.23 4.72
N SER A 15 -7.96 -10.54 4.76
CA SER A 15 -9.16 -11.20 5.30
C SER A 15 -9.20 -11.33 6.83
N SER A 16 -8.11 -11.03 7.52
CA SER A 16 -8.02 -11.17 8.99
C SER A 16 -7.26 -9.99 9.60
N PRO A 17 -7.76 -9.37 10.66
CA PRO A 17 -8.85 -9.80 11.56
C PRO A 17 -10.26 -9.46 11.07
N ALA A 18 -10.40 -8.67 10.06
CA ALA A 18 -11.64 -8.31 9.40
C ALA A 18 -11.29 -7.91 7.97
N SER A 19 -12.28 -7.51 7.18
CA SER A 19 -12.14 -6.99 5.82
C SER A 19 -11.31 -5.68 5.79
N TRP A 20 -10.00 -5.80 5.94
CA TRP A 20 -9.06 -4.68 5.89
C TRP A 20 -8.50 -4.53 4.48
N CYS A 21 -8.33 -3.29 4.04
CA CYS A 21 -7.53 -2.99 2.86
C CYS A 21 -6.07 -2.74 3.24
N VAL A 22 -5.18 -2.71 2.25
CA VAL A 22 -3.75 -2.44 2.48
C VAL A 22 -3.53 -1.07 3.15
N ALA A 23 -4.34 -0.07 2.77
CA ALA A 23 -4.28 1.25 3.40
C ALA A 23 -4.67 1.22 4.88
N ASP A 24 -5.62 0.36 5.31
CA ASP A 24 -5.92 0.17 6.74
C ASP A 24 -4.70 -0.38 7.48
N VAL A 25 -4.02 -1.39 6.90
CA VAL A 25 -2.81 -1.97 7.49
C VAL A 25 -1.70 -0.90 7.59
N PHE A 26 -1.55 -0.08 6.55
CA PHE A 26 -0.59 1.02 6.55
C PHE A 26 -0.86 2.01 7.69
N HIS A 27 -2.10 2.49 7.81
CA HIS A 27 -2.48 3.42 8.87
C HIS A 27 -2.40 2.79 10.26
N ALA A 28 -2.71 1.51 10.39
CA ALA A 28 -2.52 0.78 11.64
C ALA A 28 -1.05 0.72 12.04
N ALA A 29 -0.15 0.41 11.10
CA ALA A 29 1.29 0.40 11.36
C ALA A 29 1.80 1.77 11.80
N VAL A 30 1.36 2.84 11.13
CA VAL A 30 1.64 4.23 11.55
C VAL A 30 1.15 4.49 12.97
N ALA A 31 -0.09 4.12 13.30
CA ALA A 31 -0.68 4.34 14.61
C ALA A 31 0.09 3.59 15.70
N PHE A 32 0.42 2.31 15.50
CA PHE A 32 1.16 1.51 16.47
C PHE A 32 2.61 2.00 16.65
N LEU A 33 3.30 2.45 15.61
CA LEU A 33 4.62 3.09 15.75
C LEU A 33 4.56 4.41 16.53
N ASN A 34 3.40 5.06 16.57
CA ASN A 34 3.13 6.26 17.36
C ASN A 34 2.56 5.97 18.74
N GLY A 35 2.55 4.71 19.20
CA GLY A 35 2.15 4.30 20.53
C GLY A 35 0.66 4.03 20.72
N ALA A 36 -0.11 3.92 19.65
CA ALA A 36 -1.51 3.51 19.77
C ALA A 36 -1.60 2.04 20.21
N GLU A 37 -2.51 1.75 21.14
CA GLU A 37 -2.78 0.37 21.58
C GLU A 37 -3.78 -0.35 20.67
N ARG A 38 -4.57 0.39 19.91
CA ARG A 38 -5.58 -0.13 18.99
C ARG A 38 -5.74 0.78 17.79
N TYR A 39 -6.20 0.20 16.69
CA TYR A 39 -6.56 0.91 15.47
C TYR A 39 -7.93 0.45 14.98
N LEU A 40 -8.77 1.40 14.59
CA LEU A 40 -10.06 1.13 13.94
C LEU A 40 -10.00 1.63 12.50
N PRO A 41 -10.28 0.77 11.51
CA PRO A 41 -10.33 1.16 10.12
C PRO A 41 -11.33 2.29 9.88
N GLY A 42 -10.94 3.25 9.06
CA GLY A 42 -11.77 4.41 8.70
C GLY A 42 -11.89 4.57 7.20
N LYS A 43 -12.28 5.76 6.78
CA LYS A 43 -12.23 6.12 5.36
C LYS A 43 -10.78 6.34 4.95
N VAL A 44 -10.34 5.60 3.94
CA VAL A 44 -9.03 5.70 3.32
C VAL A 44 -9.18 5.99 1.83
N TYR A 45 -8.20 6.65 1.26
CA TYR A 45 -8.15 6.97 -0.16
C TYR A 45 -6.83 6.42 -0.71
N GLY A 46 -6.86 5.96 -1.95
CA GLY A 46 -5.69 5.48 -2.65
C GLY A 46 -4.76 6.60 -3.09
N PHE A 47 -3.97 6.31 -4.09
CA PHE A 47 -2.99 7.24 -4.64
C PHE A 47 -3.63 8.13 -5.70
N LEU A 48 -3.10 9.34 -5.86
CA LEU A 48 -3.42 10.26 -6.96
C LEU A 48 -2.46 10.10 -8.14
N GLU A 49 -1.29 9.48 -7.90
CA GLU A 49 -0.23 9.27 -8.85
C GLU A 49 0.34 7.86 -8.67
N ARG A 50 1.16 7.41 -9.60
CA ARG A 50 1.82 6.11 -9.50
C ARG A 50 2.87 6.12 -8.39
N PRO A 51 2.78 5.22 -7.41
CA PRO A 51 3.81 5.07 -6.39
C PRO A 51 5.15 4.61 -6.98
N VAL A 52 6.25 5.11 -6.40
CA VAL A 52 7.61 4.78 -6.84
C VAL A 52 8.35 4.15 -5.68
N GLY A 53 8.81 2.92 -5.86
CA GLY A 53 9.61 2.18 -4.89
C GLY A 53 11.11 2.48 -4.97
N VAL A 54 11.89 1.85 -4.06
CA VAL A 54 13.36 1.91 -4.15
C VAL A 54 13.84 1.15 -5.39
N ALA A 55 14.88 1.67 -6.02
CA ALA A 55 15.49 1.04 -7.20
C ALA A 55 16.45 -0.11 -6.85
N ALA A 56 17.02 -0.09 -5.64
CA ALA A 56 17.97 -1.09 -5.15
C ALA A 56 17.77 -1.30 -3.64
N PRO A 57 18.21 -2.44 -3.09
CA PRO A 57 18.16 -2.67 -1.64
C PRO A 57 18.92 -1.58 -0.88
N VAL A 58 18.31 -1.09 0.19
CA VAL A 58 18.90 -0.08 1.09
C VAL A 58 18.58 -0.46 2.54
N THR A 59 19.46 -0.10 3.45
CA THR A 59 19.22 -0.25 4.89
C THR A 59 18.93 1.09 5.51
N VAL A 60 17.85 1.17 6.29
CA VAL A 60 17.45 2.34 7.09
C VAL A 60 17.35 1.96 8.56
N LYS A 61 17.54 2.91 9.46
CA LYS A 61 17.37 2.66 10.89
C LYS A 61 15.89 2.63 11.28
N ALA A 62 15.52 1.76 12.19
CA ALA A 62 14.15 1.72 12.74
C ALA A 62 13.74 3.08 13.35
N ALA A 63 14.70 3.81 13.92
CA ALA A 63 14.49 5.16 14.43
C ALA A 63 14.01 6.13 13.34
N ASP A 64 14.59 6.04 12.13
CA ASP A 64 14.20 6.87 10.98
C ASP A 64 12.82 6.48 10.46
N VAL A 65 12.52 5.16 10.46
CA VAL A 65 11.18 4.64 10.12
C VAL A 65 10.13 5.20 11.08
N ARG A 66 10.39 5.15 12.40
CA ARG A 66 9.50 5.73 13.43
C ARG A 66 9.36 7.24 13.28
N ALA A 67 10.47 7.95 13.03
CA ALA A 67 10.45 9.39 12.80
C ALA A 67 9.64 9.78 11.56
N ALA A 68 9.74 9.02 10.47
CA ALA A 68 8.95 9.22 9.27
C ALA A 68 7.45 8.93 9.54
N ALA A 69 7.12 7.84 10.22
CA ALA A 69 5.75 7.51 10.61
C ALA A 69 5.12 8.59 11.50
N LYS A 70 5.89 9.17 12.43
CA LYS A 70 5.44 10.27 13.31
C LYS A 70 5.05 11.54 12.54
N LYS A 71 5.67 11.80 11.39
CA LYS A 71 5.37 12.98 10.55
C LYS A 71 4.11 12.78 9.70
N LEU A 72 3.58 11.57 9.61
CA LEU A 72 2.39 11.29 8.82
C LEU A 72 1.16 11.79 9.58
N ALA A 73 0.65 12.94 9.17
CA ALA A 73 -0.70 13.34 9.51
C ALA A 73 -1.69 12.43 8.74
N VAL A 74 -2.86 12.20 9.31
CA VAL A 74 -3.96 11.54 8.61
C VAL A 74 -4.31 12.36 7.37
N ARG A 75 -3.85 11.89 6.22
CA ARG A 75 -4.14 12.52 4.92
C ARG A 75 -5.28 11.77 4.26
N ARG A 76 -6.05 12.48 3.43
CA ARG A 76 -7.10 11.83 2.64
C ARG A 76 -6.53 10.83 1.65
N HIS A 77 -5.40 11.14 1.02
CA HIS A 77 -4.71 10.30 0.04
C HIS A 77 -3.37 9.84 0.59
N LEU A 78 -2.97 8.63 0.23
CA LEU A 78 -1.65 8.12 0.55
C LEU A 78 -0.59 8.84 -0.30
N PRO A 79 0.50 9.35 0.29
CA PRO A 79 1.64 9.81 -0.48
C PRO A 79 2.25 8.70 -1.33
N VAL A 80 2.76 9.04 -2.50
CA VAL A 80 3.39 8.08 -3.43
C VAL A 80 4.85 7.82 -3.10
N VAL A 81 5.44 8.65 -2.22
CA VAL A 81 6.83 8.52 -1.76
C VAL A 81 6.97 9.06 -0.33
N TYR A 82 7.83 8.44 0.46
CA TYR A 82 8.15 8.78 1.85
C TYR A 82 9.65 9.04 2.00
N ASP A 83 10.01 9.97 2.87
CA ASP A 83 11.40 10.23 3.25
C ASP A 83 11.69 9.53 4.57
N VAL A 84 12.59 8.55 4.53
CA VAL A 84 13.00 7.75 5.69
C VAL A 84 14.51 7.90 5.86
N GLY A 85 14.92 8.79 6.76
CA GLY A 85 16.35 9.04 6.98
C GLY A 85 17.08 9.57 5.75
N GLY A 86 16.42 10.36 4.89
CA GLY A 86 16.99 10.85 3.63
C GLY A 86 16.82 9.89 2.44
N VAL A 87 16.32 8.68 2.67
CA VAL A 87 16.03 7.71 1.61
C VAL A 87 14.59 7.86 1.16
N LYS A 88 14.37 7.98 -0.16
CA LYS A 88 13.03 8.00 -0.76
C LYS A 88 12.55 6.57 -0.96
N VAL A 89 11.48 6.20 -0.27
CA VAL A 89 10.88 4.86 -0.33
C VAL A 89 9.43 4.94 -0.79
N GLY A 90 8.97 3.93 -1.51
CA GLY A 90 7.56 3.83 -1.91
C GLY A 90 6.66 3.40 -0.75
N PRO A 91 5.33 3.50 -0.93
CA PRO A 91 4.37 3.16 0.13
C PRO A 91 4.44 1.68 0.54
N ALA A 92 4.62 0.74 -0.38
CA ALA A 92 4.79 -0.67 -0.03
C ALA A 92 6.12 -0.90 0.69
N ASP A 93 7.22 -0.30 0.22
CA ASP A 93 8.51 -0.37 0.88
C ASP A 93 8.44 0.15 2.31
N PHE A 94 7.76 1.29 2.49
CA PHE A 94 7.59 1.91 3.81
C PHE A 94 6.68 1.08 4.72
N LEU A 95 5.60 0.49 4.19
CA LEU A 95 4.74 -0.41 4.94
C LEU A 95 5.54 -1.58 5.53
N PHE A 96 6.33 -2.27 4.70
CA PHE A 96 7.13 -3.40 5.19
C PHE A 96 8.23 -2.94 6.16
N ALA A 97 8.84 -1.78 5.94
CA ALA A 97 9.79 -1.20 6.88
C ALA A 97 9.15 -0.89 8.24
N MET A 98 7.93 -0.36 8.25
CA MET A 98 7.18 -0.14 9.50
C MET A 98 6.87 -1.46 10.23
N LEU A 99 6.51 -2.51 9.50
CA LEU A 99 6.28 -3.82 10.10
C LEU A 99 7.56 -4.42 10.71
N ASP A 100 8.72 -4.26 10.02
CA ASP A 100 10.01 -4.67 10.56
C ASP A 100 10.38 -3.89 11.84
N ALA A 101 10.17 -2.58 11.82
CA ALA A 101 10.40 -1.74 13.00
C ALA A 101 9.46 -2.07 14.18
N LEU A 102 8.22 -2.49 13.91
CA LEU A 102 7.28 -2.99 14.93
C LEU A 102 7.71 -4.35 15.50
N ASP A 103 8.33 -5.20 14.69
CA ASP A 103 8.89 -6.50 15.11
C ASP A 103 10.25 -6.34 15.84
N GLY A 104 10.74 -5.11 16.02
CA GLY A 104 11.97 -4.82 16.77
C GLY A 104 13.25 -4.90 15.94
N VAL A 105 13.17 -4.95 14.61
CA VAL A 105 14.36 -4.92 13.75
C VAL A 105 14.95 -3.52 13.76
N GLU A 106 16.22 -3.40 14.17
CA GLU A 106 16.92 -2.10 14.29
C GLU A 106 17.48 -1.60 12.95
N ASP A 107 18.07 -2.50 12.17
CA ASP A 107 18.60 -2.24 10.83
C ASP A 107 17.65 -2.82 9.79
N VAL A 108 16.68 -2.00 9.35
CA VAL A 108 15.61 -2.41 8.46
C VAL A 108 16.11 -2.44 7.02
N ARG A 109 16.09 -3.63 6.42
CA ARG A 109 16.46 -3.80 5.01
C ARG A 109 15.24 -3.59 4.11
N VAL A 110 15.21 -2.47 3.42
CA VAL A 110 14.23 -2.16 2.38
C VAL A 110 14.71 -2.74 1.06
N VAL A 111 13.90 -3.57 0.43
CA VAL A 111 14.21 -4.18 -0.87
C VAL A 111 13.21 -3.72 -1.93
N PRO A 112 13.62 -3.57 -3.20
CA PRO A 112 12.70 -3.26 -4.28
C PRO A 112 11.53 -4.23 -4.33
N ARG A 113 10.31 -3.69 -4.45
CA ARG A 113 9.09 -4.49 -4.57
C ARG A 113 8.04 -3.77 -5.41
N GLU A 114 7.07 -4.52 -5.90
CA GLU A 114 5.90 -3.93 -6.54
C GLU A 114 5.15 -3.06 -5.51
N GLN A 115 4.82 -1.84 -5.92
CA GLN A 115 4.13 -0.88 -5.06
C GLN A 115 2.61 -1.02 -5.12
N LEU A 116 2.10 -1.66 -6.16
CA LEU A 116 0.68 -1.88 -6.40
C LEU A 116 0.37 -3.37 -6.34
N GLY A 117 -0.83 -3.71 -5.91
CA GLY A 117 -1.28 -5.10 -5.91
C GLY A 117 -1.50 -5.64 -7.32
N ASP A 118 -1.36 -6.94 -7.47
CA ASP A 118 -1.79 -7.63 -8.70
C ASP A 118 -3.31 -7.79 -8.71
N VAL A 119 -3.97 -6.89 -9.42
CA VAL A 119 -5.44 -6.91 -9.56
C VAL A 119 -5.92 -8.24 -10.16
N ALA A 120 -5.14 -8.83 -11.07
CA ALA A 120 -5.51 -10.09 -11.70
C ALA A 120 -5.54 -11.26 -10.73
N ALA A 121 -4.64 -11.26 -9.73
CA ALA A 121 -4.59 -12.31 -8.71
C ALA A 121 -5.79 -12.26 -7.75
N PHE A 122 -6.33 -11.05 -7.46
CA PHE A 122 -7.42 -10.87 -6.51
C PHE A 122 -8.79 -10.71 -7.18
N CYS A 123 -8.81 -10.17 -8.38
CA CYS A 123 -10.03 -9.94 -9.14
C CYS A 123 -9.79 -10.21 -10.64
N PRO A 124 -9.66 -11.47 -11.06
CA PRO A 124 -9.36 -11.83 -12.45
C PRO A 124 -10.25 -11.15 -13.50
N PRO A 125 -11.58 -10.95 -13.25
CA PRO A 125 -12.41 -10.25 -14.21
C PRO A 125 -12.04 -8.81 -14.45
N LEU A 126 -11.32 -8.15 -13.53
CA LEU A 126 -10.84 -6.78 -13.70
C LEU A 126 -9.53 -6.69 -14.48
N ALA A 127 -8.84 -7.80 -14.68
CA ALA A 127 -7.60 -7.82 -15.46
C ALA A 127 -7.84 -7.62 -16.96
N ASP A 128 -9.02 -7.97 -17.43
CA ASP A 128 -9.39 -7.89 -18.85
C ASP A 128 -10.41 -6.78 -19.11
N PHE A 129 -9.94 -5.55 -19.09
CA PHE A 129 -10.75 -4.40 -19.49
C PHE A 129 -10.97 -4.28 -20.99
N THR A 130 -10.27 -5.08 -21.80
CA THR A 130 -10.31 -4.96 -23.26
C THR A 130 -11.49 -5.70 -23.87
N HIS A 131 -12.09 -6.67 -23.18
CA HIS A 131 -13.12 -7.59 -23.72
C HIS A 131 -14.55 -7.30 -23.25
N ARG A 132 -14.83 -6.13 -22.76
CA ARG A 132 -16.17 -5.79 -22.25
C ARG A 132 -17.13 -5.32 -23.33
N GLY A 133 -17.24 -6.08 -24.39
CA GLY A 133 -18.12 -5.85 -25.53
C GLY A 133 -19.62 -5.71 -25.23
N LYS A 134 -20.00 -5.48 -23.98
CA LYS A 134 -21.40 -5.18 -23.59
C LYS A 134 -21.54 -3.88 -22.79
N TRP A 135 -20.46 -3.28 -22.35
CA TRP A 135 -20.50 -1.92 -21.85
C TRP A 135 -19.98 -1.03 -22.97
N ILE A 136 -20.87 -0.23 -23.50
CA ILE A 136 -20.62 0.68 -24.61
C ILE A 136 -19.70 1.79 -24.10
N TYR A 137 -18.40 1.50 -24.12
CA TYR A 137 -17.42 2.58 -24.12
C TYR A 137 -17.13 2.86 -25.59
N GLU A 138 -17.55 4.02 -26.06
CA GLU A 138 -17.01 4.54 -27.30
C GLU A 138 -15.49 4.60 -27.19
N ASP A 139 -14.79 4.26 -28.28
CA ASP A 139 -13.34 4.29 -28.31
C ASP A 139 -12.75 5.65 -27.90
N SER A 140 -13.52 6.73 -28.11
CA SER A 140 -13.21 8.09 -27.67
C SER A 140 -13.17 8.27 -26.14
N LEU A 141 -13.75 7.34 -25.37
CA LEU A 141 -13.76 7.37 -23.90
C LEU A 141 -12.72 6.42 -23.30
N LYS A 142 -11.90 5.75 -24.11
CA LYS A 142 -10.78 4.95 -23.62
C LYS A 142 -9.77 5.86 -22.95
N ASP A 143 -9.76 5.84 -21.62
CA ASP A 143 -8.71 6.43 -20.81
C ASP A 143 -7.56 5.42 -20.73
N GLU A 144 -6.45 5.69 -21.40
CA GLU A 144 -5.23 4.85 -21.37
C GLU A 144 -4.73 4.60 -19.94
N HIS A 145 -5.07 5.50 -19.03
CA HIS A 145 -4.68 5.42 -17.63
C HIS A 145 -5.74 4.83 -16.69
N LEU A 146 -6.90 4.40 -17.23
CA LEU A 146 -7.98 3.87 -16.40
C LEU A 146 -7.53 2.64 -15.61
N ALA A 147 -6.84 1.70 -16.26
CA ALA A 147 -6.29 0.51 -15.60
C ALA A 147 -5.29 0.88 -14.50
N ASP A 148 -4.43 1.87 -14.74
CA ASP A 148 -3.49 2.37 -13.73
C ASP A 148 -4.22 3.02 -12.56
N ARG A 149 -5.20 3.86 -12.82
CA ARG A 149 -5.99 4.50 -11.74
C ARG A 149 -6.73 3.46 -10.89
N LEU A 150 -7.26 2.42 -11.48
CA LEU A 150 -7.88 1.32 -10.74
C LEU A 150 -6.85 0.59 -9.87
N ARG A 151 -5.64 0.32 -10.39
CA ARG A 151 -4.54 -0.26 -9.62
C ARG A 151 -4.15 0.65 -8.45
N TRP A 152 -4.13 1.97 -8.63
CA TRP A 152 -3.82 2.90 -7.54
C TRP A 152 -4.86 2.87 -6.43
N GLN A 153 -6.13 2.60 -6.76
CA GLN A 153 -7.21 2.46 -5.79
C GLN A 153 -7.25 1.08 -5.12
N PHE A 154 -6.49 0.10 -5.62
CA PHE A 154 -6.51 -1.27 -5.10
C PHE A 154 -6.11 -1.36 -3.63
N TRP A 155 -5.27 -0.45 -3.15
CA TRP A 155 -4.92 -0.35 -1.74
C TRP A 155 -6.11 -0.07 -0.81
N THR A 156 -7.22 0.41 -1.33
CA THR A 156 -8.42 0.74 -0.57
C THR A 156 -9.55 -0.29 -0.73
N MET A 157 -9.32 -1.34 -1.51
CA MET A 157 -10.30 -2.41 -1.69
C MET A 157 -10.35 -3.32 -0.46
N ARG A 158 -11.56 -3.66 -0.03
CA ARG A 158 -11.84 -4.61 1.05
C ARG A 158 -12.64 -5.78 0.51
N TYR A 159 -12.56 -6.93 1.17
CA TYR A 159 -13.56 -7.99 0.98
C TYR A 159 -14.88 -7.55 1.59
N GLU A 160 -15.98 -7.86 0.92
CA GLU A 160 -17.33 -7.76 1.49
C GLU A 160 -17.65 -8.97 2.36
#